data_661a635da55aa3ae219bc4e3449363e5
#
_entry.id   661a635da55aa3ae219bc4e3449363e5
#
_cell.length_a   1.000
_cell.length_b   1.000
_cell.length_c   1.000
_cell.angle_alpha   90.00
_cell.angle_beta   90.00
_cell.angle_gamma   90.00
#
_symmetry.space_group_name_H-M   'P 1'
#
loop_
_entity.id
_entity.type
_entity.pdbx_description
1 polymer ?
#
loop_
_entity_poly.entity_id
_entity_poly.type
_entity_poly.pdbx_seq_one_letter_code
_entity_poly.pdbx_strand_id
1 'polypeptide(L)'
;GCPHRGLFYTLSKNKCTVLGDIGCYTLGALPPLSAMDTCIDMGASVSMAHGFELAMAGSDHRPIVGVIGDSTFAHSGLSSLINTVYNKGAGTICILENRTTAMTGQQGNPFNGVTLQNRESNELNLPVILDAIGVDHVQVVDAFDRDAVRGALKEALGRDELDVIVFRGPCVLLSKTKDKPYYVNANCTGCGVC
;
A
#
# COMPACT_ATOMS: atom_id res chain seq x y z
N GLY A 1 -13.20 -8.71 4.95
CA GLY A 1 -12.97 -7.34 4.53
C GLY A 1 -11.66 -7.17 3.76
N CYS A 2 -11.31 -5.94 3.42
CA CYS A 2 -10.07 -5.65 2.70
C CYS A 2 -8.85 -6.02 3.56
N PRO A 3 -7.87 -6.77 3.04
CA PRO A 3 -6.66 -7.16 3.78
C PRO A 3 -5.83 -5.95 4.22
N HIS A 4 -5.79 -4.89 3.41
CA HIS A 4 -4.98 -3.71 3.67
C HIS A 4 -5.57 -2.74 4.72
N ARG A 5 -6.74 -3.03 5.28
CA ARG A 5 -7.35 -2.18 6.32
C ARG A 5 -6.46 -2.09 7.58
N GLY A 6 -5.75 -3.17 7.92
CA GLY A 6 -4.82 -3.21 9.05
C GLY A 6 -3.66 -2.22 8.91
N LEU A 7 -3.15 -2.06 7.69
CA LEU A 7 -2.12 -1.06 7.38
C LEU A 7 -2.62 0.36 7.67
N PHE A 8 -3.78 0.77 7.12
CA PHE A 8 -4.31 2.12 7.32
C PHE A 8 -4.63 2.41 8.78
N TYR A 9 -5.12 1.42 9.52
CA TYR A 9 -5.28 1.55 10.96
C TYR A 9 -3.94 1.81 11.66
N THR A 10 -2.88 1.12 11.26
CA THR A 10 -1.55 1.31 11.84
C THR A 10 -0.97 2.68 11.47
N LEU A 11 -1.12 3.12 10.23
CA LEU A 11 -0.68 4.46 9.79
C LEU A 11 -1.38 5.57 10.58
N SER A 12 -2.71 5.47 10.78
CA SER A 12 -3.45 6.46 11.58
C SER A 12 -2.96 6.59 13.04
N LYS A 13 -2.38 5.51 13.59
CA LYS A 13 -1.83 5.50 14.96
C LYS A 13 -0.40 6.03 15.03
N ASN A 14 0.37 5.95 13.96
CA ASN A 14 1.78 6.39 13.93
C ASN A 14 1.95 7.88 13.57
N LYS A 15 0.85 8.62 13.34
CA LYS A 15 0.88 10.05 13.02
C LYS A 15 1.80 10.39 11.83
N CYS A 16 1.83 9.54 10.81
CA CYS A 16 2.57 9.78 9.58
C CYS A 16 1.92 10.88 8.73
N THR A 17 2.70 11.46 7.81
CA THR A 17 2.16 12.17 6.64
C THR A 17 2.00 11.13 5.53
N VAL A 18 0.76 10.80 5.19
CA VAL A 18 0.44 9.72 4.25
C VAL A 18 0.00 10.31 2.91
N LEU A 19 0.80 10.04 1.90
CA LEU A 19 0.58 10.51 0.53
C LEU A 19 0.05 9.33 -0.29
N GLY A 20 -1.20 9.39 -0.65
CA GLY A 20 -1.87 8.35 -1.42
C GLY A 20 -2.17 8.76 -2.85
N ASP A 21 -2.68 7.83 -3.60
CA ASP A 21 -3.22 8.05 -4.94
C ASP A 21 -4.57 7.34 -5.12
N ILE A 22 -5.01 7.09 -6.36
CA ILE A 22 -6.36 6.62 -6.64
C ILE A 22 -6.43 5.09 -6.67
N GLY A 23 -7.31 4.53 -5.85
CA GLY A 23 -7.65 3.11 -5.79
C GLY A 23 -8.64 2.84 -4.66
N CYS A 24 -9.01 1.60 -4.39
CA CYS A 24 -9.85 1.25 -3.24
C CYS A 24 -9.27 1.79 -1.92
N TYR A 25 -7.97 1.88 -1.83
CA TYR A 25 -7.25 2.39 -0.66
C TYR A 25 -7.43 3.90 -0.43
N THR A 26 -7.89 4.68 -1.41
CA THR A 26 -8.30 6.08 -1.21
C THR A 26 -9.37 6.20 -0.11
N LEU A 27 -10.19 5.17 0.09
CA LEU A 27 -11.15 5.11 1.19
C LEU A 27 -10.50 5.12 2.58
N GLY A 28 -9.19 4.88 2.67
CA GLY A 28 -8.40 5.06 3.90
C GLY A 28 -8.37 6.51 4.40
N ALA A 29 -8.69 7.50 3.56
CA ALA A 29 -8.84 8.90 3.93
C ALA A 29 -10.10 9.16 4.77
N LEU A 30 -11.12 8.28 4.67
CA LEU A 30 -12.39 8.46 5.34
C LEU A 30 -12.40 7.89 6.77
N PRO A 31 -13.27 8.42 7.65
CA PRO A 31 -13.53 7.80 8.94
C PRO A 31 -13.99 6.33 8.80
N PRO A 32 -13.63 5.47 9.74
CA PRO A 32 -12.93 5.71 11.00
C PRO A 32 -11.38 5.69 10.88
N LEU A 33 -10.82 5.44 9.70
CA LEU A 33 -9.38 5.32 9.50
C LEU A 33 -8.69 6.68 9.46
N SER A 34 -9.18 7.61 8.64
CA SER A 34 -8.63 8.96 8.47
C SER A 34 -7.10 8.97 8.38
N ALA A 35 -6.57 8.06 7.55
CA ALA A 35 -5.15 7.68 7.51
C ALA A 35 -4.46 8.11 6.20
N MET A 36 -4.99 9.11 5.50
CA MET A 36 -4.39 9.63 4.28
C MET A 36 -4.57 11.13 4.24
N ASP A 37 -3.46 11.86 4.02
CA ASP A 37 -3.43 13.33 4.02
C ASP A 37 -3.64 13.90 2.61
N THR A 38 -3.19 13.19 1.56
CA THR A 38 -3.34 13.65 0.17
C THR A 38 -3.80 12.52 -0.75
N CYS A 39 -4.47 12.90 -1.85
CA CYS A 39 -4.81 12.02 -2.95
C CYS A 39 -5.00 12.88 -4.20
N ILE A 40 -4.07 12.80 -5.17
CA ILE A 40 -4.09 13.66 -6.36
C ILE A 40 -4.50 12.86 -7.60
N ASP A 41 -3.64 11.96 -8.09
CA ASP A 41 -3.91 11.13 -9.25
C ASP A 41 -3.28 9.73 -9.11
N MET A 42 -3.52 8.87 -10.11
CA MET A 42 -2.96 7.52 -10.11
C MET A 42 -1.45 7.56 -10.34
N GLY A 43 -0.67 7.14 -9.31
CA GLY A 43 0.79 7.06 -9.36
C GLY A 43 1.54 8.24 -8.74
N ALA A 44 0.83 9.30 -8.35
CA ALA A 44 1.47 10.49 -7.77
C ALA A 44 2.06 10.24 -6.37
N SER A 45 1.58 9.25 -5.62
CA SER A 45 1.97 9.04 -4.22
C SER A 45 3.47 8.89 -4.02
N VAL A 46 4.15 8.16 -4.90
CA VAL A 46 5.61 7.91 -4.79
C VAL A 46 6.42 9.17 -5.07
N SER A 47 6.10 9.89 -6.16
CA SER A 47 6.78 11.15 -6.48
C SER A 47 6.46 12.25 -5.48
N MET A 48 5.24 12.31 -4.95
CA MET A 48 4.88 13.23 -3.88
C MET A 48 5.65 12.92 -2.59
N ALA A 49 5.79 11.64 -2.21
CA ALA A 49 6.55 11.25 -1.04
C ALA A 49 7.99 11.76 -1.14
N HIS A 50 8.65 11.54 -2.28
CA HIS A 50 9.99 12.06 -2.51
C HIS A 50 10.05 13.59 -2.52
N GLY A 51 9.08 14.26 -3.16
CA GLY A 51 9.01 15.73 -3.16
C GLY A 51 8.79 16.33 -1.78
N PHE A 52 7.95 15.71 -0.96
CA PHE A 52 7.73 16.13 0.43
C PHE A 52 8.98 15.90 1.29
N GLU A 53 9.65 14.77 1.14
CA GLU A 53 10.91 14.47 1.81
C GLU A 53 11.95 15.57 1.53
N LEU A 54 12.16 15.92 0.26
CA LEU A 54 13.07 16.97 -0.14
C LEU A 54 12.65 18.35 0.39
N ALA A 55 11.36 18.67 0.34
CA ALA A 55 10.84 19.96 0.78
C ALA A 55 10.91 20.14 2.30
N MET A 56 10.85 19.05 3.06
CA MET A 56 10.87 19.04 4.52
C MET A 56 12.26 18.75 5.09
N ALA A 57 13.27 18.50 4.26
CA ALA A 57 14.63 18.20 4.68
C ALA A 57 15.17 19.27 5.65
N GLY A 58 15.72 18.84 6.78
CA GLY A 58 16.24 19.72 7.83
C GLY A 58 15.20 20.37 8.74
N SER A 59 13.91 20.06 8.57
CA SER A 59 12.83 20.48 9.48
C SER A 59 12.35 19.31 10.36
N ASP A 60 11.71 19.63 11.49
CA ASP A 60 11.01 18.64 12.29
C ASP A 60 9.65 18.33 11.63
N HIS A 61 9.48 17.12 11.11
CA HIS A 61 8.27 16.71 10.43
C HIS A 61 7.85 15.27 10.78
N ARG A 62 6.58 14.97 10.54
CA ARG A 62 6.06 13.61 10.68
C ARG A 62 6.71 12.70 9.61
N PRO A 63 6.94 11.39 9.92
CA PRO A 63 7.42 10.45 8.92
C PRO A 63 6.57 10.46 7.64
N ILE A 64 7.22 10.45 6.49
CA ILE A 64 6.56 10.52 5.18
C ILE A 64 6.36 9.11 4.64
N VAL A 65 5.12 8.80 4.26
CA VAL A 65 4.73 7.48 3.73
C VAL A 65 3.95 7.66 2.43
N GLY A 66 4.47 7.11 1.34
CA GLY A 66 3.74 6.95 0.08
C GLY A 66 2.95 5.64 0.09
N VAL A 67 1.67 5.66 -0.33
CA VAL A 67 0.85 4.45 -0.43
C VAL A 67 0.33 4.29 -1.85
N ILE A 68 0.58 3.14 -2.46
CA ILE A 68 0.23 2.87 -3.86
C ILE A 68 -0.27 1.42 -4.03
N GLY A 69 -1.24 1.20 -4.91
CA GLY A 69 -1.69 -0.13 -5.31
C GLY A 69 -0.75 -0.78 -6.33
N ASP A 70 -0.75 -2.11 -6.38
CA ASP A 70 0.10 -2.89 -7.30
C ASP A 70 -0.12 -2.53 -8.78
N SER A 71 -1.35 -2.46 -9.23
CA SER A 71 -1.69 -2.08 -10.61
C SER A 71 -1.15 -0.68 -10.95
N THR A 72 -1.41 0.29 -10.09
CA THR A 72 -0.93 1.67 -10.26
C THR A 72 0.59 1.75 -10.21
N PHE A 73 1.22 0.98 -9.33
CA PHE A 73 2.68 0.89 -9.27
C PHE A 73 3.27 0.40 -10.59
N ALA A 74 2.71 -0.66 -11.19
CA ALA A 74 3.22 -1.21 -12.44
C ALA A 74 3.11 -0.23 -13.62
N HIS A 75 2.03 0.56 -13.69
CA HIS A 75 1.84 1.43 -14.86
C HIS A 75 2.41 2.85 -14.70
N SER A 76 2.58 3.36 -13.49
CA SER A 76 3.07 4.75 -13.28
C SER A 76 3.96 4.95 -12.05
N GLY A 77 3.82 4.16 -10.99
CA GLY A 77 4.61 4.31 -9.77
C GLY A 77 6.07 3.87 -9.91
N LEU A 78 6.36 2.92 -10.78
CA LEU A 78 7.70 2.36 -10.96
C LEU A 78 8.71 3.44 -11.42
N SER A 79 8.34 4.29 -12.38
CA SER A 79 9.22 5.37 -12.86
C SER A 79 9.53 6.38 -11.74
N SER A 80 8.55 6.69 -10.91
CA SER A 80 8.74 7.57 -9.74
C SER A 80 9.67 6.95 -8.72
N LEU A 81 9.56 5.65 -8.47
CA LEU A 81 10.46 4.94 -7.54
C LEU A 81 11.89 4.89 -8.07
N ILE A 82 12.09 4.62 -9.36
CA ILE A 82 13.41 4.68 -10.01
C ILE A 82 14.05 6.06 -9.82
N ASN A 83 13.26 7.12 -9.99
CA ASN A 83 13.74 8.49 -9.75
C ASN A 83 14.12 8.72 -8.26
N THR A 84 13.34 8.20 -7.33
CA THR A 84 13.64 8.29 -5.89
C THR A 84 14.94 7.58 -5.55
N VAL A 85 15.14 6.35 -6.03
CA VAL A 85 16.38 5.59 -5.84
C VAL A 85 17.59 6.31 -6.46
N TYR A 86 17.45 6.77 -7.71
CA TYR A 86 18.52 7.50 -8.42
C TYR A 86 18.98 8.75 -7.68
N ASN A 87 18.03 9.48 -7.06
CA ASN A 87 18.32 10.70 -6.31
C ASN A 87 18.59 10.46 -4.81
N LYS A 88 18.73 9.19 -4.39
CA LYS A 88 18.97 8.81 -2.97
C LYS A 88 17.94 9.42 -2.01
N GLY A 89 16.67 9.40 -2.43
CA GLY A 89 15.56 9.83 -1.58
C GLY A 89 15.35 8.90 -0.41
N ALA A 90 14.71 9.40 0.63
CA ALA A 90 14.36 8.66 1.84
C ALA A 90 12.83 8.48 1.97
N GLY A 91 12.40 7.92 3.11
CA GLY A 91 11.00 7.71 3.45
C GLY A 91 10.48 6.30 3.14
N THR A 92 9.22 6.08 3.40
CA THR A 92 8.62 4.73 3.30
C THR A 92 7.59 4.67 2.17
N ILE A 93 7.73 3.69 1.27
CA ILE A 93 6.73 3.40 0.23
C ILE A 93 6.02 2.09 0.55
N CYS A 94 4.72 2.15 0.70
CA CYS A 94 3.84 1.00 0.96
C CYS A 94 3.14 0.58 -0.34
N ILE A 95 3.49 -0.58 -0.90
CA ILE A 95 2.84 -1.15 -2.08
C ILE A 95 1.77 -2.14 -1.63
N LEU A 96 0.53 -1.92 -2.04
CA LEU A 96 -0.62 -2.76 -1.71
C LEU A 96 -0.83 -3.80 -2.81
N GLU A 97 -0.30 -5.00 -2.62
CA GLU A 97 -0.41 -6.08 -3.59
C GLU A 97 -1.67 -6.91 -3.34
N ASN A 98 -2.69 -6.73 -4.18
CA ASN A 98 -3.93 -7.50 -4.13
C ASN A 98 -4.23 -8.32 -5.39
N ARG A 99 -3.36 -8.24 -6.41
CA ARG A 99 -3.38 -8.98 -7.67
C ARG A 99 -4.56 -8.65 -8.58
N THR A 100 -5.22 -7.51 -8.38
CA THR A 100 -6.32 -7.07 -9.24
C THR A 100 -6.48 -5.56 -9.18
N THR A 101 -6.99 -4.96 -10.26
CA THR A 101 -7.46 -3.58 -10.28
C THR A 101 -8.90 -3.55 -9.77
N ALA A 102 -9.05 -3.60 -8.43
CA ALA A 102 -10.31 -3.92 -7.78
C ALA A 102 -11.41 -2.85 -7.95
N MET A 103 -11.05 -1.56 -7.85
CA MET A 103 -12.00 -0.44 -7.79
C MET A 103 -12.90 -0.36 -9.02
N THR A 104 -12.38 -0.63 -10.20
CA THR A 104 -13.07 -0.44 -11.47
C THR A 104 -13.70 -1.71 -12.03
N GLY A 105 -13.72 -2.80 -11.28
CA GLY A 105 -14.39 -4.04 -11.68
C GLY A 105 -13.47 -5.26 -11.77
N GLN A 106 -12.40 -5.29 -10.99
CA GLN A 106 -11.50 -6.44 -10.84
C GLN A 106 -10.75 -6.81 -12.14
N GLN A 107 -10.35 -5.82 -12.91
CA GLN A 107 -9.53 -6.05 -14.09
C GLN A 107 -8.21 -6.72 -13.72
N GLY A 108 -7.70 -7.55 -14.64
CA GLY A 108 -6.36 -8.11 -14.51
C GLY A 108 -5.27 -7.03 -14.50
N ASN A 109 -4.17 -7.33 -13.85
CA ASN A 109 -2.97 -6.49 -13.85
C ASN A 109 -1.72 -7.38 -14.01
N PRO A 110 -0.53 -6.83 -14.23
CA PRO A 110 0.67 -7.64 -14.48
C PRO A 110 1.07 -8.61 -13.35
N PHE A 111 0.47 -8.52 -12.19
CA PHE A 111 0.75 -9.39 -11.03
C PHE A 111 -0.19 -10.58 -10.91
N ASN A 112 -1.14 -10.79 -11.83
CA ASN A 112 -2.07 -11.91 -11.76
C ASN A 112 -1.71 -13.10 -12.67
N GLY A 113 -0.70 -12.96 -13.53
CA GLY A 113 -0.25 -14.01 -14.43
C GLY A 113 -1.20 -14.35 -15.58
N VAL A 114 -2.15 -13.47 -15.92
CA VAL A 114 -3.16 -13.70 -16.97
C VAL A 114 -3.30 -12.49 -17.88
N THR A 115 -3.30 -12.70 -19.18
CA THR A 115 -3.53 -11.63 -20.17
C THR A 115 -5.00 -11.19 -20.23
N LEU A 116 -5.27 -10.07 -20.91
CA LEU A 116 -6.65 -9.61 -21.16
C LEU A 116 -7.50 -10.63 -21.96
N GLN A 117 -6.87 -11.52 -22.73
CA GLN A 117 -7.54 -12.59 -23.46
C GLN A 117 -7.65 -13.90 -22.66
N ASN A 118 -7.44 -13.84 -21.34
CA ASN A 118 -7.45 -15.01 -20.45
C ASN A 118 -6.44 -16.11 -20.83
N ARG A 119 -5.27 -15.71 -21.33
CA ARG A 119 -4.15 -16.62 -21.59
C ARG A 119 -3.15 -16.53 -20.44
N GLU A 120 -2.54 -17.67 -20.10
CA GLU A 120 -1.43 -17.70 -19.15
C GLU A 120 -0.29 -16.78 -19.61
N SER A 121 0.32 -16.07 -18.68
CA SER A 121 1.40 -15.10 -18.90
C SER A 121 2.35 -15.07 -17.72
N ASN A 122 3.51 -14.47 -17.92
CA ASN A 122 4.44 -14.21 -16.82
C ASN A 122 3.83 -13.24 -15.81
N GLU A 123 3.97 -13.60 -14.55
CA GLU A 123 3.60 -12.77 -13.41
C GLU A 123 4.79 -11.88 -13.02
N LEU A 124 4.57 -10.58 -12.83
CA LEU A 124 5.60 -9.70 -12.31
C LEU A 124 5.90 -10.04 -10.85
N ASN A 125 7.17 -10.04 -10.51
CA ASN A 125 7.65 -10.27 -9.15
C ASN A 125 8.17 -8.97 -8.54
N LEU A 126 7.39 -8.38 -7.63
CA LEU A 126 7.74 -7.09 -7.00
C LEU A 126 9.11 -7.12 -6.32
N PRO A 127 9.45 -8.07 -5.44
CA PRO A 127 10.77 -8.13 -4.82
C PRO A 127 11.93 -8.12 -5.83
N VAL A 128 11.81 -8.86 -6.92
CA VAL A 128 12.84 -8.91 -7.98
C VAL A 128 12.97 -7.57 -8.69
N ILE A 129 11.86 -6.90 -8.98
CA ILE A 129 11.87 -5.58 -9.61
C ILE A 129 12.50 -4.55 -8.68
N LEU A 130 12.14 -4.57 -7.40
CA LEU A 130 12.63 -3.63 -6.41
C LEU A 130 14.14 -3.79 -6.18
N ASP A 131 14.63 -5.02 -6.11
CA ASP A 131 16.07 -5.33 -6.06
C ASP A 131 16.80 -4.83 -7.32
N ALA A 132 16.24 -5.13 -8.51
CA ALA A 132 16.84 -4.76 -9.79
C ALA A 132 16.98 -3.24 -9.99
N ILE A 133 16.11 -2.43 -9.41
CA ILE A 133 16.20 -0.96 -9.45
C ILE A 133 17.05 -0.38 -8.31
N GLY A 134 17.56 -1.19 -7.40
CA GLY A 134 18.48 -0.80 -6.34
C GLY A 134 17.81 -0.29 -5.06
N VAL A 135 16.66 -0.84 -4.68
CA VAL A 135 16.06 -0.59 -3.36
C VAL A 135 16.74 -1.48 -2.33
N ASP A 136 17.46 -0.89 -1.37
CA ASP A 136 18.24 -1.64 -0.37
C ASP A 136 17.37 -2.28 0.72
N HIS A 137 16.26 -1.63 1.10
CA HIS A 137 15.36 -2.08 2.16
C HIS A 137 14.00 -2.48 1.61
N VAL A 138 13.81 -3.76 1.36
CA VAL A 138 12.55 -4.34 0.85
C VAL A 138 12.02 -5.36 1.84
N GLN A 139 10.76 -5.20 2.25
CA GLN A 139 10.03 -6.17 3.07
C GLN A 139 8.76 -6.62 2.36
N VAL A 140 8.42 -7.92 2.48
CA VAL A 140 7.14 -8.47 2.01
C VAL A 140 6.39 -8.99 3.22
N VAL A 141 5.20 -8.45 3.45
CA VAL A 141 4.40 -8.69 4.66
C VAL A 141 3.03 -9.20 4.28
N ASP A 142 2.56 -10.24 4.97
CA ASP A 142 1.15 -10.64 4.89
C ASP A 142 0.26 -9.52 5.48
N ALA A 143 -0.61 -8.95 4.65
CA ALA A 143 -1.47 -7.86 5.06
C ALA A 143 -2.52 -8.26 6.13
N PHE A 144 -2.76 -9.56 6.35
CA PHE A 144 -3.61 -10.04 7.42
C PHE A 144 -2.88 -10.22 8.75
N ASP A 145 -1.54 -10.33 8.74
CA ASP A 145 -0.74 -10.40 9.96
C ASP A 145 -0.51 -9.00 10.54
N ARG A 146 -1.33 -8.63 11.52
CA ARG A 146 -1.30 -7.30 12.13
C ARG A 146 0.01 -6.99 12.88
N ASP A 147 0.65 -8.01 13.43
CA ASP A 147 1.89 -7.81 14.18
C ASP A 147 3.07 -7.65 13.22
N ALA A 148 3.10 -8.42 12.13
CA ALA A 148 4.05 -8.23 11.05
C ALA A 148 3.90 -6.86 10.37
N VAL A 149 2.67 -6.42 10.06
CA VAL A 149 2.37 -5.08 9.51
C VAL A 149 2.90 -3.97 10.44
N ARG A 150 2.65 -4.09 11.74
CA ARG A 150 3.09 -3.12 12.73
C ARG A 150 4.61 -3.11 12.90
N GLY A 151 5.22 -4.30 12.90
CA GLY A 151 6.67 -4.46 13.01
C GLY A 151 7.41 -3.85 11.83
N ALA A 152 7.00 -4.17 10.61
CA ALA A 152 7.60 -3.65 9.38
C ALA A 152 7.50 -2.12 9.28
N LEU A 153 6.32 -1.55 9.57
CA LEU A 153 6.17 -0.10 9.60
C LEU A 153 7.04 0.56 10.68
N LYS A 154 7.10 0.00 11.88
CA LYS A 154 7.95 0.54 12.96
C LYS A 154 9.41 0.57 12.56
N GLU A 155 9.89 -0.47 11.90
CA GLU A 155 11.27 -0.59 11.42
C GLU A 155 11.56 0.45 10.34
N ALA A 156 10.71 0.52 9.29
CA ALA A 156 10.88 1.45 8.19
C ALA A 156 10.81 2.93 8.63
N LEU A 157 9.84 3.28 9.48
CA LEU A 157 9.69 4.64 10.00
C LEU A 157 10.82 5.07 10.96
N GLY A 158 11.66 4.14 11.38
CA GLY A 158 12.84 4.40 12.22
C GLY A 158 14.13 4.60 11.44
N ARG A 159 14.11 4.44 10.11
CA ARG A 159 15.28 4.65 9.23
C ARG A 159 15.20 6.00 8.53
N ASP A 160 16.37 6.56 8.24
CA ASP A 160 16.52 7.77 7.42
C ASP A 160 16.99 7.39 5.99
N GLU A 161 16.36 6.36 5.44
CA GLU A 161 16.64 5.76 4.15
C GLU A 161 15.34 5.41 3.43
N LEU A 162 15.42 4.99 2.17
CA LEU A 162 14.26 4.51 1.41
C LEU A 162 13.90 3.09 1.80
N ASP A 163 12.74 2.91 2.40
CA ASP A 163 12.13 1.60 2.66
C ASP A 163 10.96 1.35 1.72
N VAL A 164 10.88 0.15 1.14
CA VAL A 164 9.72 -0.30 0.39
C VAL A 164 9.11 -1.53 1.03
N ILE A 165 7.85 -1.42 1.44
CA ILE A 165 7.12 -2.54 2.06
C ILE A 165 6.00 -2.98 1.12
N VAL A 166 6.03 -4.24 0.71
CA VAL A 166 4.96 -4.87 -0.07
C VAL A 166 3.99 -5.56 0.87
N PHE A 167 2.79 -5.01 1.02
CA PHE A 167 1.71 -5.61 1.80
C PHE A 167 0.89 -6.54 0.90
N ARG A 168 1.13 -7.83 1.03
CA ARG A 168 0.52 -8.86 0.19
C ARG A 168 -0.76 -9.38 0.80
N GLY A 169 -1.86 -9.28 0.07
CA GLY A 169 -3.14 -9.84 0.49
C GLY A 169 -4.14 -9.83 -0.65
N PRO A 170 -4.60 -11.01 -1.13
CA PRO A 170 -5.50 -11.08 -2.26
C PRO A 170 -6.81 -10.33 -1.98
N CYS A 171 -7.34 -9.68 -3.00
CA CYS A 171 -8.61 -8.98 -2.90
C CYS A 171 -9.73 -9.97 -2.53
N VAL A 172 -10.50 -9.66 -1.49
CA VAL A 172 -11.61 -10.52 -1.03
C VAL A 172 -12.65 -10.79 -2.13
N LEU A 173 -12.78 -9.89 -3.10
CA LEU A 173 -13.71 -10.07 -4.23
C LEU A 173 -13.26 -11.14 -5.22
N LEU A 174 -11.99 -11.57 -5.19
CA LEU A 174 -11.49 -12.70 -5.98
C LEU A 174 -11.83 -14.04 -5.34
N SER A 175 -12.13 -14.07 -4.04
CA SER A 175 -12.53 -15.28 -3.34
C SER A 175 -13.98 -15.63 -3.62
N LYS A 176 -14.20 -16.87 -4.06
CA LYS A 176 -15.56 -17.43 -4.24
C LYS A 176 -16.00 -18.23 -3.02
N THR A 177 -15.38 -18.03 -1.85
CA THR A 177 -15.77 -18.75 -0.63
C THR A 177 -17.20 -18.37 -0.24
N LYS A 178 -17.99 -19.41 0.06
CA LYS A 178 -19.38 -19.28 0.54
C LYS A 178 -19.45 -19.41 2.06
N ASP A 179 -18.46 -18.87 2.76
CA ASP A 179 -18.48 -18.86 4.22
C ASP A 179 -19.69 -18.08 4.72
N LYS A 180 -20.28 -18.57 5.78
CA LYS A 180 -21.42 -17.86 6.40
C LYS A 180 -20.96 -16.48 6.85
N PRO A 181 -21.69 -15.43 6.50
CA PRO A 181 -21.32 -14.08 6.95
C PRO A 181 -21.40 -13.98 8.47
N TYR A 182 -20.49 -13.22 9.07
CA TYR A 182 -20.64 -12.82 10.46
C TYR A 182 -21.86 -11.92 10.61
N TYR A 183 -22.56 -12.03 11.74
CA TYR A 183 -23.72 -11.21 12.05
C TYR A 183 -23.60 -10.64 13.46
N VAL A 184 -24.25 -9.52 13.67
CA VAL A 184 -24.35 -8.88 14.99
C VAL A 184 -25.40 -9.63 15.79
N ASN A 185 -25.01 -10.23 16.91
CA ASN A 185 -25.91 -10.98 17.79
C ASN A 185 -26.49 -10.12 18.93
N ALA A 186 -27.34 -10.69 19.76
CA ALA A 186 -28.00 -10.00 20.84
C ALA A 186 -27.05 -9.48 21.96
N ASN A 187 -25.80 -9.93 21.98
CA ASN A 187 -24.80 -9.48 22.95
C ASN A 187 -24.07 -8.21 22.51
N CYS A 188 -24.43 -7.64 21.37
CA CYS A 188 -23.81 -6.43 20.87
C CYS A 188 -24.10 -5.24 21.79
N THR A 189 -23.04 -4.55 22.21
CA THR A 189 -23.13 -3.36 23.06
C THR A 189 -23.28 -2.05 22.28
N GLY A 190 -23.25 -2.10 20.93
CA GLY A 190 -23.32 -0.92 20.09
C GLY A 190 -22.07 -0.02 20.13
N CYS A 191 -20.91 -0.56 20.53
CA CYS A 191 -19.67 0.23 20.70
C CYS A 191 -19.08 0.78 19.38
N GLY A 192 -19.54 0.32 18.21
CA GLY A 192 -19.08 0.78 16.90
C GLY A 192 -17.64 0.40 16.52
N VAL A 193 -17.00 -0.53 17.24
CA VAL A 193 -15.59 -0.93 16.98
C VAL A 193 -15.46 -1.85 15.78
N CYS A 194 -16.49 -2.62 15.43
CA CYS A 194 -16.49 -3.50 14.26
C CYS A 194 -16.71 -2.75 12.95
#